data_ce29c70c7efdf5deaa79ad9187725f56
#
_entry.id   ce29c70c7efdf5deaa79ad9187725f56
#
_cell.length_a   1.000
_cell.length_b   1.000
_cell.length_c   1.000
_cell.angle_alpha   90.00
_cell.angle_beta   90.00
_cell.angle_gamma   90.00
#
_symmetry.space_group_name_H-M   'P 1'
#
loop_
_entity.id
_entity.type
_entity.pdbx_description
1 polymer ?
#
loop_
_entity_poly.entity_id
_entity_poly.type
_entity_poly.pdbx_seq_one_letter_code
_entity_poly.pdbx_strand_id
1 'polypeptide(L)'
;MLMENIETYWAIANKTIAIINILIEGWLVYRFVKPFINRKSYCVGISYSLAMLVFYLVPQEMNYPYLLGIFVAWITMCLTERKKIKQKIFLAISMYLIRWMVYGVTLVLRDIMFALFINTPYMLTEPVKQLIAYIVVELIYYSAAIIVMWLVIKLIHKVYVNKKEDISGKELILLFATLLTVMV
;
A
#
# COMPACT_ATOMS: atom_id res chain seq x y z
N MET A 1 1.87 -36.00 5.37
CA MET A 1 0.73 -35.54 6.17
C MET A 1 1.05 -34.32 7.04
N LEU A 2 2.04 -34.31 7.95
CA LEU A 2 2.39 -33.10 8.75
C LEU A 2 3.00 -31.97 7.90
N MET A 3 3.84 -32.25 6.92
CA MET A 3 4.43 -31.23 6.04
C MET A 3 3.41 -30.60 5.08
N GLU A 4 2.50 -31.36 4.48
CA GLU A 4 1.42 -30.82 3.62
C GLU A 4 0.51 -29.86 4.39
N ASN A 5 0.23 -30.14 5.65
CA ASN A 5 -0.56 -29.24 6.49
C ASN A 5 0.15 -27.91 6.76
N ILE A 6 1.48 -27.92 6.90
CA ILE A 6 2.26 -26.70 7.20
C ILE A 6 2.28 -25.75 5.99
N GLU A 7 2.47 -26.25 4.77
CA GLU A 7 2.39 -25.43 3.55
C GLU A 7 1.00 -24.76 3.41
N THR A 8 -0.04 -25.52 3.73
CA THR A 8 -1.40 -24.96 3.74
C THR A 8 -1.56 -23.85 4.77
N TYR A 9 -1.02 -24.00 5.98
CA TYR A 9 -1.04 -22.96 7.01
C TYR A 9 -0.25 -21.71 6.61
N TRP A 10 0.89 -21.87 5.93
CA TRP A 10 1.67 -20.77 5.37
C TRP A 10 0.85 -20.00 4.33
N ALA A 11 0.21 -20.69 3.41
CA ALA A 11 -0.62 -20.08 2.38
C ALA A 11 -1.81 -19.32 2.98
N ILE A 12 -2.47 -19.89 4.00
CA ILE A 12 -3.60 -19.24 4.69
C ILE A 12 -3.12 -18.01 5.45
N ALA A 13 -2.02 -18.10 6.20
CA ALA A 13 -1.45 -16.97 6.94
C ALA A 13 -1.10 -15.81 6.01
N ASN A 14 -0.38 -16.08 4.91
CA ASN A 14 -0.04 -15.08 3.91
C ASN A 14 -1.25 -14.39 3.31
N LYS A 15 -2.24 -15.17 2.87
CA LYS A 15 -3.48 -14.62 2.28
C LYS A 15 -4.24 -13.76 3.28
N THR A 16 -4.36 -14.21 4.51
CA THR A 16 -5.09 -13.48 5.56
C THR A 16 -4.42 -12.14 5.88
N ILE A 17 -3.09 -12.15 6.09
CA ILE A 17 -2.33 -10.93 6.38
C ILE A 17 -2.42 -9.95 5.21
N ALA A 18 -2.27 -10.42 3.97
CA ALA A 18 -2.34 -9.58 2.79
C ALA A 18 -3.74 -8.95 2.61
N ILE A 19 -4.82 -9.71 2.81
CA ILE A 19 -6.20 -9.19 2.73
C ILE A 19 -6.42 -8.09 3.78
N ILE A 20 -6.03 -8.33 5.03
CA ILE A 20 -6.16 -7.34 6.11
C ILE A 20 -5.37 -6.07 5.75
N ASN A 21 -4.14 -6.21 5.26
CA ASN A 21 -3.33 -5.07 4.85
C ASN A 21 -3.98 -4.27 3.73
N ILE A 22 -4.52 -4.91 2.68
CA ILE A 22 -5.22 -4.26 1.57
C ILE A 22 -6.43 -3.46 2.07
N LEU A 23 -7.19 -3.97 3.02
CA LEU A 23 -8.33 -3.25 3.61
C LEU A 23 -7.88 -2.02 4.38
N ILE A 24 -6.81 -2.13 5.16
CA ILE A 24 -6.24 -0.99 5.91
C ILE A 24 -5.65 0.05 4.94
N GLU A 25 -4.95 -0.37 3.88
CA GLU A 25 -4.48 0.55 2.83
C GLU A 25 -5.64 1.31 2.19
N GLY A 26 -6.75 0.65 1.86
CA GLY A 26 -7.94 1.32 1.32
C GLY A 26 -8.52 2.36 2.27
N TRP A 27 -8.49 2.09 3.58
CA TRP A 27 -8.85 3.08 4.58
C TRP A 27 -7.86 4.27 4.61
N LEU A 28 -6.56 4.02 4.47
CA LEU A 28 -5.56 5.08 4.37
C LEU A 28 -5.74 5.92 3.10
N VAL A 29 -6.05 5.30 1.95
CA VAL A 29 -6.40 6.00 0.71
C VAL A 29 -7.62 6.90 0.92
N TYR A 30 -8.68 6.38 1.53
CA TYR A 30 -9.84 7.19 1.92
C TYR A 30 -9.44 8.39 2.78
N ARG A 31 -8.65 8.17 3.84
CA ARG A 31 -8.19 9.24 4.74
C ARG A 31 -7.36 10.28 4.01
N PHE A 32 -6.51 9.86 3.07
CA PHE A 32 -5.68 10.75 2.27
C PHE A 32 -6.52 11.65 1.36
N VAL A 33 -7.52 11.09 0.69
CA VAL A 33 -8.35 11.77 -0.30
C VAL A 33 -9.44 12.65 0.34
N LYS A 34 -9.93 12.28 1.53
CA LYS A 34 -11.06 12.93 2.22
C LYS A 34 -11.00 14.46 2.29
N PRO A 35 -9.86 15.11 2.61
CA PRO A 35 -9.80 16.58 2.68
C PRO A 35 -9.93 17.28 1.34
N PHE A 36 -9.70 16.59 0.23
CA PHE A 36 -9.67 17.14 -1.12
C PHE A 36 -10.95 16.87 -1.92
N ILE A 37 -11.69 15.82 -1.57
CA ILE A 37 -12.92 15.41 -2.24
C ILE A 37 -14.07 15.44 -1.23
N ASN A 38 -15.01 16.37 -1.45
CA ASN A 38 -16.08 16.63 -0.48
C ASN A 38 -17.19 15.57 -0.47
N ARG A 39 -17.43 14.89 -1.59
CA ARG A 39 -18.53 13.92 -1.72
C ARG A 39 -18.01 12.51 -1.94
N LYS A 40 -18.56 11.54 -1.19
CA LYS A 40 -18.34 10.09 -1.38
C LYS A 40 -16.86 9.68 -1.45
N SER A 41 -15.96 10.37 -0.75
CA SER A 41 -14.53 10.02 -0.70
C SER A 41 -14.28 8.58 -0.22
N TYR A 42 -15.21 7.98 0.55
CA TYR A 42 -15.14 6.58 0.97
C TYR A 42 -15.21 5.61 -0.22
N CYS A 43 -15.91 5.99 -1.31
CA CYS A 43 -15.96 5.16 -2.51
C CYS A 43 -14.57 4.96 -3.12
N VAL A 44 -13.67 5.95 -2.99
CA VAL A 44 -12.30 5.86 -3.50
C VAL A 44 -11.50 4.80 -2.74
N GLY A 45 -11.61 4.79 -1.40
CA GLY A 45 -10.95 3.77 -0.58
C GLY A 45 -11.50 2.36 -0.84
N ILE A 46 -12.82 2.24 -0.95
CA ILE A 46 -13.48 0.95 -1.25
C ILE A 46 -13.09 0.44 -2.64
N SER A 47 -13.14 1.27 -3.67
CA SER A 47 -12.78 0.87 -5.04
C SER A 47 -11.31 0.47 -5.15
N TYR A 48 -10.42 1.17 -4.44
CA TYR A 48 -9.02 0.79 -4.33
C TYR A 48 -8.86 -0.60 -3.70
N SER A 49 -9.47 -0.83 -2.51
CA SER A 49 -9.40 -2.13 -1.84
C SER A 49 -9.97 -3.25 -2.70
N LEU A 50 -11.12 -3.04 -3.34
CA LEU A 50 -11.73 -4.04 -4.23
C LEU A 50 -10.82 -4.37 -5.42
N ALA A 51 -10.26 -3.35 -6.08
CA ALA A 51 -9.33 -3.56 -7.17
C ALA A 51 -8.11 -4.36 -6.73
N MET A 52 -7.50 -3.98 -5.59
CA MET A 52 -6.35 -4.68 -5.04
C MET A 52 -6.67 -6.13 -4.65
N LEU A 53 -7.85 -6.41 -4.07
CA LEU A 53 -8.29 -7.77 -3.75
C LEU A 53 -8.49 -8.61 -5.00
N VAL A 54 -9.12 -8.06 -6.04
CA VAL A 54 -9.28 -8.77 -7.33
C VAL A 54 -7.94 -9.12 -7.93
N PHE A 55 -6.99 -8.17 -7.97
CA PHE A 55 -5.65 -8.40 -8.48
C PHE A 55 -4.84 -9.37 -7.63
N TYR A 56 -5.05 -9.38 -6.33
CA TYR A 56 -4.37 -10.33 -5.43
C TYR A 56 -4.89 -11.77 -5.57
N LEU A 57 -6.18 -11.94 -5.86
CA LEU A 57 -6.82 -13.26 -6.00
C LEU A 57 -6.61 -13.89 -7.38
N VAL A 58 -6.35 -13.07 -8.40
CA VAL A 58 -6.07 -13.56 -9.76
C VAL A 58 -4.56 -13.83 -9.89
N PRO A 59 -4.13 -15.06 -10.24
CA PRO A 59 -2.72 -15.35 -10.48
C PRO A 59 -2.19 -14.45 -11.59
N GLN A 60 -1.24 -13.58 -11.29
CA GLN A 60 -0.65 -12.68 -12.26
C GLN A 60 0.87 -12.77 -12.23
N GLU A 61 1.44 -12.86 -13.41
CA GLU A 61 2.88 -12.69 -13.63
C GLU A 61 3.30 -11.20 -13.61
N MET A 62 2.35 -10.27 -13.43
CA MET A 62 2.60 -8.84 -13.53
C MET A 62 3.01 -8.22 -12.20
N ASN A 63 4.17 -7.56 -12.21
CA ASN A 63 4.72 -6.80 -11.06
C ASN A 63 4.00 -5.46 -10.77
N TYR A 64 2.85 -5.16 -11.42
CA TYR A 64 2.20 -3.84 -11.35
C TYR A 64 0.77 -3.80 -10.77
N PRO A 65 0.34 -4.69 -9.87
CA PRO A 65 -1.03 -4.64 -9.32
C PRO A 65 -1.35 -3.31 -8.66
N TYR A 66 -0.35 -2.65 -8.09
CA TYR A 66 -0.51 -1.39 -7.35
C TYR A 66 -0.83 -0.20 -8.25
N LEU A 67 -0.27 -0.14 -9.45
CA LEU A 67 -0.59 0.89 -10.45
C LEU A 67 -2.06 0.81 -10.83
N LEU A 68 -2.58 -0.42 -11.03
CA LEU A 68 -3.98 -0.63 -11.37
C LEU A 68 -4.91 -0.22 -10.24
N GLY A 69 -4.58 -0.55 -8.97
CA GLY A 69 -5.36 -0.13 -7.81
C GLY A 69 -5.47 1.40 -7.71
N ILE A 70 -4.36 2.11 -7.91
CA ILE A 70 -4.34 3.58 -7.90
C ILE A 70 -5.03 4.17 -9.13
N PHE A 71 -4.91 3.53 -10.30
CA PHE A 71 -5.64 3.94 -11.50
C PHE A 71 -7.15 3.83 -11.30
N VAL A 72 -7.64 2.74 -10.69
CA VAL A 72 -9.06 2.58 -10.32
C VAL A 72 -9.49 3.65 -9.31
N ALA A 73 -8.65 3.94 -8.30
CA ALA A 73 -8.91 5.02 -7.36
C ALA A 73 -9.00 6.39 -8.05
N TRP A 74 -8.10 6.68 -9.00
CA TRP A 74 -8.13 7.90 -9.80
C TRP A 74 -9.40 8.02 -10.65
N ILE A 75 -9.80 6.96 -11.35
CA ILE A 75 -11.07 6.92 -12.10
C ILE A 75 -12.25 7.19 -11.15
N THR A 76 -12.29 6.55 -9.99
CA THR A 76 -13.35 6.75 -9.00
C THR A 76 -13.39 8.19 -8.48
N MET A 77 -12.23 8.83 -8.25
CA MET A 77 -12.15 10.25 -7.95
C MET A 77 -12.74 11.12 -9.07
N CYS A 78 -12.48 10.78 -10.33
CA CYS A 78 -13.01 11.52 -11.49
C CYS A 78 -14.51 11.35 -11.66
N LEU A 79 -15.05 10.17 -11.37
CA LEU A 79 -16.49 9.90 -11.41
C LEU A 79 -17.25 10.57 -10.25
N THR A 80 -16.63 10.64 -9.07
CA THR A 80 -17.25 11.22 -7.88
C THR A 80 -17.34 12.74 -7.94
N GLU A 81 -16.33 13.39 -8.51
CA GLU A 81 -16.29 14.84 -8.67
C GLU A 81 -15.65 15.19 -10.00
N ARG A 82 -16.35 15.88 -10.90
CA ARG A 82 -15.85 16.20 -12.26
C ARG A 82 -14.87 17.38 -12.30
N LYS A 83 -14.78 18.15 -11.22
CA LYS A 83 -13.91 19.35 -11.14
C LYS A 83 -12.49 18.98 -10.66
N LYS A 84 -11.53 19.86 -10.87
CA LYS A 84 -10.15 19.78 -10.36
C LYS A 84 -9.38 18.51 -10.77
N ILE A 85 -9.34 18.19 -12.06
CA ILE A 85 -8.64 17.00 -12.59
C ILE A 85 -7.14 17.00 -12.19
N LYS A 86 -6.46 18.14 -12.26
CA LYS A 86 -5.04 18.27 -11.86
C LYS A 86 -4.81 17.80 -10.42
N GLN A 87 -5.69 18.20 -9.49
CA GLN A 87 -5.61 17.79 -8.10
C GLN A 87 -5.77 16.28 -7.91
N LYS A 88 -6.64 15.63 -8.69
CA LYS A 88 -6.85 14.18 -8.62
C LYS A 88 -5.67 13.38 -9.15
N ILE A 89 -5.05 13.88 -10.24
CA ILE A 89 -3.81 13.30 -10.77
C ILE A 89 -2.71 13.43 -9.72
N PHE A 90 -2.55 14.60 -9.11
CA PHE A 90 -1.60 14.84 -8.02
C PHE A 90 -1.81 13.86 -6.86
N LEU A 91 -3.07 13.68 -6.41
CA LEU A 91 -3.40 12.76 -5.31
C LEU A 91 -3.06 11.30 -5.67
N ALA A 92 -3.40 10.86 -6.87
CA ALA A 92 -3.14 9.50 -7.32
C ALA A 92 -1.64 9.20 -7.37
N ILE A 93 -0.85 10.09 -7.99
CA ILE A 93 0.59 9.94 -8.10
C ILE A 93 1.26 10.02 -6.72
N SER A 94 0.85 10.99 -5.89
CA SER A 94 1.39 11.13 -4.53
C SER A 94 1.14 9.87 -3.70
N MET A 95 -0.06 9.30 -3.78
CA MET A 95 -0.38 8.06 -3.06
C MET A 95 0.47 6.88 -3.53
N TYR A 96 0.69 6.76 -4.84
CA TYR A 96 1.57 5.75 -5.38
C TYR A 96 3.01 5.89 -4.85
N LEU A 97 3.56 7.11 -4.92
CA LEU A 97 4.93 7.38 -4.46
C LEU A 97 5.09 7.16 -2.95
N ILE A 98 4.12 7.62 -2.13
CA ILE A 98 4.13 7.38 -0.68
C ILE A 98 4.18 5.88 -0.40
N ARG A 99 3.30 5.13 -1.04
CA ARG A 99 3.23 3.69 -0.85
C ARG A 99 4.54 3.02 -1.26
N TRP A 100 5.05 3.33 -2.44
CA TRP A 100 6.30 2.77 -2.95
C TRP A 100 7.48 3.05 -2.01
N MET A 101 7.64 4.31 -1.57
CA MET A 101 8.72 4.68 -0.64
C MET A 101 8.59 3.98 0.70
N VAL A 102 7.39 3.96 1.28
CA VAL A 102 7.16 3.35 2.60
C VAL A 102 7.43 1.85 2.55
N TYR A 103 6.89 1.15 1.57
CA TYR A 103 7.12 -0.29 1.44
C TYR A 103 8.56 -0.62 1.07
N GLY A 104 9.23 0.19 0.25
CA GLY A 104 10.65 0.01 -0.06
C GLY A 104 11.54 0.12 1.18
N VAL A 105 11.30 1.12 2.03
CA VAL A 105 12.06 1.29 3.28
C VAL A 105 11.75 0.18 4.28
N THR A 106 10.48 -0.16 4.46
CA THR A 106 10.09 -1.20 5.43
C THR A 106 10.47 -2.61 4.96
N LEU A 107 10.61 -2.84 3.65
CA LEU A 107 11.08 -4.11 3.10
C LEU A 107 12.50 -4.43 3.58
N VAL A 108 13.39 -3.44 3.62
CA VAL A 108 14.75 -3.63 4.16
C VAL A 108 14.71 -4.10 5.62
N LEU A 109 13.84 -3.51 6.43
CA LEU A 109 13.63 -3.96 7.81
C LEU A 109 13.13 -5.40 7.88
N ARG A 110 12.17 -5.75 7.03
CA ARG A 110 11.64 -7.11 6.92
C ARG A 110 12.74 -8.11 6.58
N ASP A 111 13.56 -7.82 5.57
CA ASP A 111 14.64 -8.71 5.13
C ASP A 111 15.70 -8.92 6.22
N ILE A 112 16.04 -7.87 6.97
CA ILE A 112 16.93 -7.99 8.14
C ILE A 112 16.30 -8.91 9.20
N MET A 113 15.01 -8.73 9.52
CA MET A 113 14.32 -9.57 10.50
C MET A 113 14.21 -11.03 10.03
N PHE A 114 13.98 -11.28 8.73
CA PHE A 114 14.00 -12.62 8.15
C PHE A 114 15.37 -13.27 8.31
N ALA A 115 16.45 -12.56 8.01
CA ALA A 115 17.80 -13.07 8.16
C ALA A 115 18.14 -13.41 9.62
N LEU A 116 17.73 -12.57 10.58
CA LEU A 116 18.07 -12.74 11.99
C LEU A 116 17.21 -13.78 12.72
N PHE A 117 15.93 -13.91 12.36
CA PHE A 117 14.98 -14.69 13.15
C PHE A 117 14.45 -15.94 12.45
N ILE A 118 14.41 -15.97 11.12
CA ILE A 118 13.77 -17.05 10.37
C ILE A 118 14.80 -17.95 9.68
N ASN A 119 15.79 -17.37 9.04
CA ASN A 119 16.81 -18.10 8.27
C ASN A 119 17.96 -18.63 9.15
N THR A 120 17.73 -18.87 10.43
CA THR A 120 18.73 -19.48 11.31
C THR A 120 18.70 -21.00 11.18
N PRO A 121 19.85 -21.69 11.30
CA PRO A 121 19.91 -23.17 11.22
C PRO A 121 18.96 -23.86 12.19
N TYR A 122 18.76 -23.30 13.37
CA TYR A 122 17.83 -23.83 14.39
C TYR A 122 16.36 -23.73 13.94
N MET A 123 15.95 -22.62 13.35
CA MET A 123 14.57 -22.43 12.89
C MET A 123 14.22 -23.31 11.69
N LEU A 124 15.20 -23.62 10.83
CA LEU A 124 14.99 -24.50 9.68
C LEU A 124 14.64 -25.94 10.09
N THR A 125 15.00 -26.37 11.31
CA THR A 125 14.66 -27.70 11.84
C THR A 125 13.30 -27.77 12.55
N GLU A 126 12.67 -26.62 12.84
CA GLU A 126 11.41 -26.53 13.57
C GLU A 126 10.33 -25.75 12.79
N PRO A 127 9.63 -26.39 11.85
CA PRO A 127 8.75 -25.69 10.89
C PRO A 127 7.58 -24.95 11.54
N VAL A 128 7.08 -25.40 12.70
CA VAL A 128 6.02 -24.68 13.43
C VAL A 128 6.52 -23.38 14.04
N LYS A 129 7.72 -23.40 14.65
CA LYS A 129 8.32 -22.16 15.19
C LYS A 129 8.68 -21.19 14.09
N GLN A 130 9.15 -21.71 12.95
CA GLN A 130 9.43 -20.91 11.77
C GLN A 130 8.16 -20.20 11.26
N LEU A 131 7.02 -20.91 11.18
CA LEU A 131 5.73 -20.32 10.79
C LEU A 131 5.30 -19.21 11.76
N ILE A 132 5.42 -19.42 13.06
CA ILE A 132 5.07 -18.42 14.07
C ILE A 132 5.98 -17.18 13.94
N ALA A 133 7.29 -17.39 13.82
CA ALA A 133 8.26 -16.30 13.62
C ALA A 133 7.96 -15.51 12.36
N TYR A 134 7.62 -16.19 11.26
CA TYR A 134 7.18 -15.59 10.01
C TYR A 134 5.96 -14.67 10.20
N ILE A 135 4.90 -15.17 10.80
CA ILE A 135 3.67 -14.39 11.05
C ILE A 135 4.00 -13.14 11.87
N VAL A 136 4.82 -13.26 12.91
CA VAL A 136 5.23 -12.12 13.76
C VAL A 136 6.01 -11.09 12.94
N VAL A 137 6.98 -11.52 12.14
CA VAL A 137 7.78 -10.61 11.29
C VAL A 137 6.89 -9.89 10.27
N GLU A 138 5.98 -10.61 9.60
CA GLU A 138 5.05 -9.99 8.64
C GLU A 138 4.11 -8.99 9.32
N LEU A 139 3.59 -9.30 10.50
CA LEU A 139 2.75 -8.36 11.27
C LEU A 139 3.52 -7.09 11.67
N ILE A 140 4.76 -7.22 12.10
CA ILE A 140 5.62 -6.07 12.43
C ILE A 140 5.87 -5.23 11.18
N TYR A 141 6.23 -5.87 10.06
CA TYR A 141 6.48 -5.23 8.78
C TYR A 141 5.28 -4.41 8.30
N TYR A 142 4.11 -5.03 8.21
CA TYR A 142 2.90 -4.33 7.75
C TYR A 142 2.44 -3.25 8.74
N SER A 143 2.56 -3.50 10.05
CA SER A 143 2.23 -2.49 11.07
C SER A 143 3.15 -1.27 10.96
N ALA A 144 4.45 -1.48 10.78
CA ALA A 144 5.41 -0.41 10.57
C ALA A 144 5.08 0.39 9.29
N ALA A 145 4.80 -0.29 8.17
CA ALA A 145 4.42 0.35 6.92
C ALA A 145 3.15 1.21 7.07
N ILE A 146 2.11 0.69 7.72
CA ILE A 146 0.86 1.40 7.97
C ILE A 146 1.08 2.65 8.83
N ILE A 147 1.87 2.53 9.91
CA ILE A 147 2.16 3.66 10.82
C ILE A 147 2.94 4.75 10.06
N VAL A 148 3.98 4.38 9.31
CA VAL A 148 4.77 5.34 8.54
C VAL A 148 3.92 6.01 7.46
N MET A 149 3.11 5.23 6.73
CA MET A 149 2.18 5.76 5.72
C MET A 149 1.19 6.75 6.33
N TRP A 150 0.60 6.42 7.48
CA TRP A 150 -0.31 7.31 8.21
C TRP A 150 0.36 8.61 8.63
N LEU A 151 1.61 8.56 9.12
CA LEU A 151 2.38 9.75 9.50
C LEU A 151 2.68 10.63 8.28
N VAL A 152 3.10 10.05 7.16
CA VAL A 152 3.34 10.78 5.91
C VAL A 152 2.07 11.44 5.40
N ILE A 153 0.94 10.74 5.39
CA ILE A 153 -0.36 11.30 5.03
C ILE A 153 -0.71 12.50 5.92
N LYS A 154 -0.48 12.39 7.22
CA LYS A 154 -0.74 13.48 8.18
C LYS A 154 0.13 14.71 7.92
N LEU A 155 1.40 14.51 7.57
CA LEU A 155 2.33 15.59 7.19
C LEU A 155 1.87 16.29 5.90
N ILE A 156 1.51 15.52 4.87
CA ILE A 156 1.02 16.06 3.61
C ILE A 156 -0.27 16.86 3.82
N HIS A 157 -1.20 16.35 4.61
CA HIS A 157 -2.41 17.10 4.95
C HIS A 157 -2.09 18.44 5.60
N LYS A 158 -1.15 18.47 6.54
CA LYS A 158 -0.76 19.72 7.21
C LYS A 158 -0.23 20.78 6.21
N VAL A 159 0.50 20.33 5.19
CA VAL A 159 1.10 21.21 4.18
C VAL A 159 0.06 21.65 3.13
N TYR A 160 -0.69 20.71 2.55
CA TYR A 160 -1.52 20.98 1.37
C TYR A 160 -2.96 21.43 1.68
N VAL A 161 -3.55 20.98 2.79
CA VAL A 161 -4.91 21.44 3.17
C VAL A 161 -4.91 22.89 3.63
N ASN A 162 -3.81 23.35 4.22
CA ASN A 162 -3.65 24.74 4.62
C ASN A 162 -3.30 25.68 3.44
N LYS A 163 -2.76 25.15 2.34
CA LYS A 163 -2.59 25.89 1.09
C LYS A 163 -3.92 25.87 0.33
N LYS A 164 -4.68 26.94 0.41
CA LYS A 164 -5.92 27.14 -0.39
C LYS A 164 -5.67 27.30 -1.90
N GLU A 165 -4.44 27.21 -2.36
CA GLU A 165 -4.03 27.41 -3.74
C GLU A 165 -4.25 26.15 -4.58
N ASP A 166 -4.67 26.34 -5.83
CA ASP A 166 -4.73 25.25 -6.82
C ASP A 166 -3.32 24.72 -7.11
N ILE A 167 -3.20 23.42 -7.23
CA ILE A 167 -1.94 22.75 -7.56
C ILE A 167 -1.40 23.30 -8.87
N SER A 168 -0.17 23.83 -8.81
CA SER A 168 0.47 24.45 -9.98
C SER A 168 0.93 23.37 -10.97
N GLY A 169 0.98 23.72 -12.26
CA GLY A 169 1.50 22.81 -13.29
C GLY A 169 2.95 22.39 -13.04
N LYS A 170 3.77 23.25 -12.38
CA LYS A 170 5.16 22.95 -12.01
C LYS A 170 5.25 21.85 -10.95
N GLU A 171 4.38 21.87 -9.93
CA GLU A 171 4.31 20.82 -8.91
C GLU A 171 3.92 19.47 -9.51
N LEU A 172 3.04 19.49 -10.51
CA LEU A 172 2.62 18.29 -11.23
C LEU A 172 3.76 17.72 -12.10
N ILE A 173 4.52 18.56 -12.80
CA ILE A 173 5.68 18.16 -13.60
C ILE A 173 6.77 17.55 -12.70
N LEU A 174 7.06 18.16 -11.55
CA LEU A 174 8.03 17.64 -10.60
C LEU A 174 7.62 16.25 -10.09
N LEU A 175 6.35 16.08 -9.79
CA LEU A 175 5.80 14.80 -9.33
C LEU A 175 5.86 13.71 -10.42
N PHE A 176 5.59 14.05 -11.67
CA PHE A 176 5.77 13.14 -12.81
C PHE A 176 7.24 12.75 -13.02
N ALA A 177 8.16 13.71 -12.88
CA ALA A 177 9.59 13.43 -12.99
C ALA A 177 10.04 12.45 -11.90
N THR A 178 9.60 12.63 -10.66
CA THR A 178 9.89 11.68 -9.56
C THR A 178 9.25 10.31 -9.81
N LEU A 179 8.04 10.25 -10.38
CA LEU A 179 7.41 8.99 -10.74
C LEU A 179 8.24 8.22 -11.78
N LEU A 180 8.71 8.91 -12.82
CA LEU A 180 9.55 8.29 -13.86
C LEU A 180 10.87 7.76 -13.30
N THR A 181 11.53 8.49 -12.38
CA THR A 181 12.78 8.02 -11.75
C THR A 181 12.58 6.80 -10.83
N VAL A 182 11.38 6.59 -10.34
CA VAL A 182 11.02 5.44 -9.49
C VAL A 182 10.66 4.20 -10.31
N MET A 183 10.21 4.37 -11.56
CA MET A 183 9.79 3.28 -12.44
C MET A 183 10.94 2.70 -13.29
N VAL A 184 12.10 3.36 -13.33
CA VAL A 184 13.34 2.91 -13.99
C VAL A 184 14.22 2.15 -13.01
#